data_a8de5a86edd90df87222f0369d7c76ba
#
_entry.id   a8de5a86edd90df87222f0369d7c76ba
#
_cell.length_a   1.000
_cell.length_b   1.000
_cell.length_c   1.000
_cell.angle_alpha   90.00
_cell.angle_beta   90.00
_cell.angle_gamma   90.00
#
_symmetry.space_group_name_H-M   'P 1'
#
loop_
_entity.id
_entity.type
_entity.pdbx_description
1 polymer ?
#
loop_
_entity_poly.entity_id
_entity_poly.type
_entity_poly.pdbx_seq_one_letter_code
_entity_poly.pdbx_strand_id
1 'polypeptide(L)'
;MKRSLKLIAVVAVLGIVAAACGGNDSTSSSSTDTGSASTDLSGGTLKMAMLADVTAAFDPQKEYYSVTWEYYRCCLLRTLMSYKGVPTDQGGAEIFPDIASAAPEVSADGLTWTFTLKQGVKYGDPFGDVSVTAGDFIRALERTADPAANTGGYSFYYSVIEGFDDYAAGKAESISGLTAPDDSTLVIKLTEPTGDLGYRFAMAATAPIPPNGDAKYGAAEGHDRNYGRFLVATGPYQFQGSADLDFSANPKDQKPVAGYVPGRSIVLERNPNYDPATDGLRPAYADEIDVTIGGDNNDLYNQVSAGAIDFVVDGAVPPNKIKEYTTDPDLQDRLNVYPSDAVRYVSFNLAMAPFDDIHVRKAINWALDKQGFRQVRGGETTGQIAGHIFVNSLQNNLLADYDPYATPNSSGDQQKAMDEMKQSKYDSNGDGVCDDSSCENILSITDREDPYPDQAAILKDNLAPLGITMDVKELERGTMYNKCNDANSQTTFCIGPAWGKDYADGYTFGGPLFDSSGIWESCCNYSLLGATADQLKGWGYDVTSIPSVDDKVTECSAAQDEERFQCWADLDKQLMEDVVPWVPYLFDNSVDILSPNVTNYSFDQFAGLAAFDHMAVSSG
;
A
#
# COMPACT_ATOMS: atom_id res chain seq x y z
N MET A 1 -13.63 -7.28 -58.39
CA MET A 1 -13.31 -6.04 -59.16
C MET A 1 -12.26 -5.27 -58.38
N LYS A 2 -11.17 -4.95 -59.06
CA LYS A 2 -9.92 -4.33 -58.59
C LYS A 2 -10.10 -2.84 -58.19
N ARG A 3 -9.25 -2.38 -57.26
CA ARG A 3 -8.54 -1.05 -57.18
C ARG A 3 -8.48 -0.58 -55.74
N SER A 4 -7.43 0.04 -55.17
CA SER A 4 -5.97 0.14 -55.46
C SER A 4 -5.38 0.83 -54.23
N LEU A 5 -4.18 0.39 -53.85
CA LEU A 5 -3.30 1.07 -52.87
C LEU A 5 -2.95 2.49 -53.31
N LYS A 6 -2.76 3.41 -52.37
CA LYS A 6 -1.83 4.53 -52.50
C LYS A 6 -0.97 4.70 -51.23
N LEU A 7 0.30 4.38 -51.38
CA LEU A 7 1.40 4.86 -50.52
C LEU A 7 1.60 6.36 -50.73
N ILE A 8 1.91 7.08 -49.66
CA ILE A 8 2.55 8.41 -49.72
C ILE A 8 3.80 8.35 -48.84
N ALA A 9 4.95 8.44 -49.49
CA ALA A 9 6.26 8.62 -48.88
C ALA A 9 6.46 10.12 -48.58
N VAL A 10 7.00 10.46 -47.41
CA VAL A 10 7.49 11.79 -47.09
C VAL A 10 9.03 11.74 -46.95
N VAL A 11 9.64 12.56 -47.77
CA VAL A 11 11.11 12.73 -47.92
C VAL A 11 11.63 13.65 -46.82
N ALA A 12 12.71 13.24 -46.17
CA ALA A 12 13.52 14.07 -45.28
C ALA A 12 14.44 14.99 -46.08
N VAL A 13 14.50 16.24 -45.70
CA VAL A 13 15.51 17.21 -46.23
C VAL A 13 16.41 17.62 -45.08
N LEU A 14 17.68 17.21 -45.15
CA LEU A 14 18.81 17.77 -44.37
C LEU A 14 19.25 19.11 -44.99
N GLY A 15 19.33 20.14 -44.16
CA GLY A 15 19.99 21.41 -44.51
C GLY A 15 21.18 21.66 -43.61
N ILE A 16 22.39 21.54 -44.20
CA ILE A 16 23.65 21.98 -43.61
C ILE A 16 23.87 23.45 -44.00
N VAL A 17 24.18 24.33 -43.05
CA VAL A 17 24.77 25.65 -43.34
C VAL A 17 25.99 25.88 -42.47
N ALA A 18 27.09 26.13 -43.13
CA ALA A 18 28.41 26.38 -42.59
C ALA A 18 28.61 27.83 -42.13
N ALA A 19 29.55 27.99 -41.22
CA ALA A 19 29.99 29.24 -40.63
C ALA A 19 30.74 30.17 -41.60
N ALA A 20 30.59 31.48 -41.39
CA ALA A 20 31.64 32.47 -41.78
C ALA A 20 31.66 33.62 -40.77
N CYS A 21 32.87 33.93 -40.32
CA CYS A 21 33.21 35.02 -39.41
C CYS A 21 33.21 36.40 -40.09
N GLY A 22 32.95 37.44 -39.29
CA GLY A 22 33.55 38.73 -39.54
C GLY A 22 32.71 39.96 -39.21
N GLY A 23 33.21 40.81 -38.25
CA GLY A 23 33.01 42.25 -38.27
C GLY A 23 32.11 42.87 -37.21
N ASN A 24 32.78 43.57 -36.35
CA ASN A 24 32.36 44.47 -35.27
C ASN A 24 31.39 45.56 -35.75
N ASP A 25 30.30 45.84 -35.03
CA ASP A 25 29.91 47.18 -34.61
C ASP A 25 28.80 47.17 -33.57
N SER A 26 28.96 47.98 -32.57
CA SER A 26 28.15 48.20 -31.40
C SER A 26 26.86 48.96 -31.68
N THR A 27 25.69 48.38 -31.45
CA THR A 27 24.49 49.12 -31.07
C THR A 27 23.66 48.30 -30.06
N SER A 28 23.47 48.90 -28.89
CA SER A 28 22.63 48.40 -27.81
C SER A 28 21.16 48.25 -28.23
N SER A 29 20.71 46.99 -28.31
CA SER A 29 19.28 46.69 -28.26
C SER A 29 19.06 45.77 -27.08
N SER A 30 18.27 46.24 -26.10
CA SER A 30 17.76 45.47 -24.97
C SER A 30 16.92 44.33 -25.50
N SER A 31 17.51 43.14 -25.57
CA SER A 31 16.75 41.89 -25.63
C SER A 31 16.25 41.61 -24.22
N THR A 32 14.98 41.72 -24.00
CA THR A 32 14.30 41.07 -22.89
C THR A 32 14.48 39.57 -23.06
N ASP A 33 15.49 39.08 -22.37
CA ASP A 33 15.68 37.66 -22.14
C ASP A 33 14.51 37.23 -21.21
N THR A 34 13.48 36.63 -21.78
CA THR A 34 12.51 35.83 -21.02
C THR A 34 13.21 34.55 -20.64
N GLY A 35 14.13 34.62 -19.69
CA GLY A 35 14.66 33.50 -18.96
C GLY A 35 13.45 32.86 -18.25
N SER A 36 13.11 31.64 -18.63
CA SER A 36 12.39 30.76 -17.71
C SER A 36 13.22 30.73 -16.43
N ALA A 37 12.78 31.44 -15.42
CA ALA A 37 13.28 31.27 -14.07
C ALA A 37 12.97 29.81 -13.74
N SER A 38 13.99 28.96 -13.65
CA SER A 38 13.85 27.71 -12.91
C SER A 38 13.52 28.14 -11.49
N THR A 39 12.27 27.97 -11.08
CA THR A 39 11.90 28.14 -9.68
C THR A 39 12.70 27.10 -8.92
N ASP A 40 13.66 27.57 -8.11
CA ASP A 40 14.35 26.69 -7.15
C ASP A 40 13.27 26.21 -6.16
N LEU A 41 12.98 24.91 -6.18
CA LEU A 41 11.98 24.28 -5.32
C LEU A 41 12.56 23.93 -3.94
N SER A 42 13.88 24.09 -3.76
CA SER A 42 14.56 23.69 -2.52
C SER A 42 14.37 24.71 -1.42
N GLY A 43 14.21 24.21 -0.20
CA GLY A 43 14.17 25.02 1.02
C GLY A 43 12.84 25.02 1.75
N GLY A 44 12.83 25.67 2.90
CA GLY A 44 11.65 25.83 3.74
C GLY A 44 11.31 24.61 4.59
N THR A 45 10.30 24.80 5.45
CA THR A 45 9.75 23.74 6.33
C THR A 45 8.38 23.32 5.81
N LEU A 46 8.22 22.04 5.48
CA LEU A 46 6.92 21.44 5.17
C LEU A 46 6.19 21.14 6.48
N LYS A 47 5.11 21.85 6.74
CA LYS A 47 4.32 21.73 7.98
C LYS A 47 3.11 20.84 7.73
N MET A 48 3.05 19.70 8.41
CA MET A 48 1.98 18.74 8.26
C MET A 48 1.28 18.40 9.58
N ALA A 49 0.15 17.74 9.48
CA ALA A 49 -0.54 17.16 10.63
C ALA A 49 -0.97 15.73 10.34
N MET A 50 -1.02 14.91 11.38
CA MET A 50 -1.61 13.57 11.40
C MET A 50 -2.69 13.50 12.48
N LEU A 51 -3.78 12.77 12.22
CA LEU A 51 -4.82 12.52 13.22
C LEU A 51 -4.37 11.49 14.26
N ALA A 52 -3.69 10.44 13.81
CA ALA A 52 -3.20 9.35 14.64
C ALA A 52 -1.68 9.19 14.53
N ASP A 53 -1.07 8.61 15.56
CA ASP A 53 0.35 8.28 15.55
C ASP A 53 0.61 7.02 14.69
N VAL A 54 1.87 6.81 14.32
CA VAL A 54 2.33 5.57 13.69
C VAL A 54 2.15 4.38 14.64
N THR A 55 1.92 3.18 14.09
CA THR A 55 1.44 2.03 14.88
C THR A 55 2.56 1.29 15.62
N ALA A 56 3.79 1.29 15.09
CA ALA A 56 4.93 0.56 15.64
C ALA A 56 6.17 1.45 15.86
N ALA A 57 5.95 2.73 16.15
CA ALA A 57 7.01 3.69 16.50
C ALA A 57 8.16 3.75 15.48
N PHE A 58 7.86 3.69 14.19
CA PHE A 58 8.81 3.67 13.07
C PHE A 58 9.74 2.44 13.00
N ASP A 59 9.34 1.30 13.54
CA ASP A 59 10.06 0.06 13.30
C ASP A 59 9.69 -0.53 11.93
N PRO A 60 10.58 -0.52 10.91
CA PRO A 60 10.22 -0.87 9.54
C PRO A 60 9.85 -2.35 9.35
N GLN A 61 10.24 -3.25 10.27
CA GLN A 61 9.84 -4.64 10.24
C GLN A 61 8.55 -4.93 11.03
N LYS A 62 8.00 -3.93 11.76
CA LYS A 62 6.76 -4.04 12.55
C LYS A 62 5.64 -3.17 12.01
N GLU A 63 5.99 -2.07 11.35
CA GLU A 63 5.06 -1.06 10.89
C GLU A 63 4.31 -1.54 9.64
N TYR A 64 3.03 -1.86 9.80
CA TYR A 64 2.16 -2.29 8.70
C TYR A 64 1.07 -1.25 8.43
N TYR A 65 1.51 -0.01 8.17
CA TYR A 65 0.65 1.13 7.92
C TYR A 65 1.20 1.99 6.77
N SER A 66 0.44 2.10 5.68
CA SER A 66 0.87 2.74 4.42
C SER A 66 1.36 4.18 4.60
N VAL A 67 0.77 4.94 5.53
CA VAL A 67 1.21 6.30 5.86
C VAL A 67 2.68 6.32 6.30
N THR A 68 3.11 5.35 7.11
CA THR A 68 4.49 5.27 7.57
C THR A 68 5.43 4.81 6.45
N TRP A 69 4.93 4.03 5.48
CA TRP A 69 5.74 3.60 4.32
C TRP A 69 6.21 4.78 3.49
N GLU A 70 5.40 5.86 3.38
CA GLU A 70 5.85 7.07 2.71
C GLU A 70 7.02 7.71 3.46
N TYR A 71 6.98 7.84 4.78
CA TYR A 71 8.13 8.36 5.55
C TYR A 71 9.40 7.55 5.35
N TYR A 72 9.27 6.23 5.15
CA TYR A 72 10.43 5.40 4.82
C TYR A 72 10.91 5.66 3.41
N ARG A 73 10.03 5.55 2.39
CA ARG A 73 10.39 5.66 0.98
C ARG A 73 10.95 7.05 0.64
N CYS A 74 10.24 8.12 1.04
CA CYS A 74 10.64 9.48 0.69
C CYS A 74 11.89 9.95 1.41
N CYS A 75 12.04 9.53 2.65
CA CYS A 75 12.71 10.36 3.63
C CYS A 75 13.80 9.61 4.41
N LEU A 76 13.44 8.53 5.11
CA LEU A 76 14.28 7.92 6.12
C LEU A 76 15.13 6.77 5.60
N LEU A 77 14.58 5.91 4.73
CA LEU A 77 15.21 4.63 4.38
C LEU A 77 15.39 4.49 2.87
N ARG A 78 16.41 3.75 2.50
CA ARG A 78 16.65 3.26 1.14
C ARG A 78 16.72 1.75 1.17
N THR A 79 16.27 1.13 0.09
CA THR A 79 16.19 -0.32 -0.08
C THR A 79 16.98 -0.75 -1.33
N LEU A 80 17.03 -2.04 -1.66
CA LEU A 80 17.69 -2.47 -2.91
C LEU A 80 17.01 -1.90 -4.15
N MET A 81 15.69 -1.98 -4.19
CA MET A 81 14.82 -1.39 -5.22
C MET A 81 13.89 -0.38 -4.56
N SER A 82 13.38 0.61 -5.28
CA SER A 82 12.43 1.59 -4.73
C SER A 82 11.57 2.23 -5.81
N TYR A 83 10.64 3.09 -5.42
CA TYR A 83 9.71 3.81 -6.29
C TYR A 83 10.09 5.28 -6.42
N LYS A 84 9.60 5.94 -7.48
CA LYS A 84 9.90 7.36 -7.76
C LYS A 84 9.09 8.36 -6.95
N GLY A 85 8.03 7.96 -6.26
CA GLY A 85 7.10 8.89 -5.60
C GLY A 85 6.28 9.72 -6.58
N VAL A 86 5.81 9.10 -7.66
CA VAL A 86 5.01 9.75 -8.71
C VAL A 86 3.76 8.91 -9.01
N PRO A 87 2.73 9.47 -9.70
CA PRO A 87 1.56 8.70 -10.12
C PRO A 87 1.89 7.58 -11.12
N THR A 88 0.97 6.61 -11.27
CA THR A 88 1.15 5.44 -12.17
C THR A 88 1.47 5.82 -13.61
N ASP A 89 0.83 6.85 -14.17
CA ASP A 89 1.05 7.33 -15.54
C ASP A 89 2.45 7.95 -15.75
N GLN A 90 3.19 8.19 -14.67
CA GLN A 90 4.59 8.65 -14.66
C GLN A 90 5.56 7.55 -14.21
N GLY A 91 5.10 6.29 -14.11
CA GLY A 91 5.89 5.14 -13.71
C GLY A 91 5.96 4.93 -12.19
N GLY A 92 4.98 5.43 -11.43
CA GLY A 92 4.96 5.33 -9.97
C GLY A 92 4.69 3.93 -9.42
N ALA A 93 4.17 3.02 -10.25
CA ALA A 93 3.99 1.61 -9.89
C ALA A 93 5.22 0.74 -10.27
N GLU A 94 6.20 1.31 -10.98
CA GLU A 94 7.42 0.59 -11.39
C GLU A 94 8.50 0.71 -10.32
N ILE A 95 9.28 -0.36 -10.14
CA ILE A 95 10.45 -0.37 -9.26
C ILE A 95 11.72 -0.04 -10.01
N PHE A 96 12.60 0.70 -9.37
CA PHE A 96 13.89 1.13 -9.90
C PHE A 96 15.02 0.74 -8.94
N PRO A 97 16.25 0.50 -9.46
CA PRO A 97 17.42 0.31 -8.60
C PRO A 97 17.64 1.53 -7.69
N ASP A 98 17.65 1.29 -6.36
CA ASP A 98 17.94 2.33 -5.35
C ASP A 98 19.33 2.16 -4.76
N ILE A 99 19.54 1.30 -3.75
CA ILE A 99 20.90 0.94 -3.31
C ILE A 99 21.53 -0.07 -4.27
N ALA A 100 20.73 -0.91 -4.94
CA ALA A 100 21.25 -1.70 -6.06
C ALA A 100 21.73 -0.79 -7.20
N SER A 101 22.82 -1.16 -7.86
CA SER A 101 23.40 -0.43 -8.99
C SER A 101 22.65 -0.65 -10.30
N ALA A 102 21.95 -1.78 -10.41
CA ALA A 102 21.13 -2.20 -11.55
C ALA A 102 20.01 -3.13 -11.06
N ALA A 103 19.09 -3.51 -11.96
CA ALA A 103 18.16 -4.62 -11.71
C ALA A 103 18.95 -5.91 -11.37
N PRO A 104 18.41 -6.78 -10.51
CA PRO A 104 19.08 -8.01 -10.11
C PRO A 104 19.31 -8.96 -11.30
N GLU A 105 20.41 -9.71 -11.25
CA GLU A 105 20.62 -10.86 -12.14
C GLU A 105 19.86 -12.06 -11.60
N VAL A 106 19.00 -12.67 -12.44
CA VAL A 106 18.17 -13.82 -12.05
C VAL A 106 18.63 -15.05 -12.84
N SER A 107 18.86 -16.18 -12.15
CA SER A 107 19.21 -17.43 -12.81
C SER A 107 18.07 -17.97 -13.70
N ALA A 108 18.41 -18.78 -14.69
CA ALA A 108 17.44 -19.30 -15.67
C ALA A 108 16.30 -20.13 -15.06
N ASP A 109 16.51 -20.71 -13.87
CA ASP A 109 15.50 -21.44 -13.09
C ASP A 109 14.69 -20.53 -12.15
N GLY A 110 15.00 -19.21 -12.09
CA GLY A 110 14.32 -18.25 -11.23
C GLY A 110 14.66 -18.37 -9.73
N LEU A 111 15.58 -19.27 -9.36
CA LEU A 111 15.85 -19.60 -7.95
C LEU A 111 17.01 -18.82 -7.33
N THR A 112 17.85 -18.17 -8.12
CA THR A 112 18.97 -17.37 -7.59
C THR A 112 18.90 -15.95 -8.10
N TRP A 113 18.88 -15.00 -7.18
CA TRP A 113 18.86 -13.58 -7.44
C TRP A 113 20.15 -12.94 -6.92
N THR A 114 20.81 -12.13 -7.75
CA THR A 114 22.07 -11.46 -7.38
C THR A 114 21.90 -9.95 -7.53
N PHE A 115 22.08 -9.22 -6.43
CA PHE A 115 22.10 -7.76 -6.40
C PHE A 115 23.53 -7.26 -6.23
N THR A 116 23.92 -6.29 -7.06
CA THR A 116 25.16 -5.54 -6.89
C THR A 116 24.86 -4.15 -6.34
N LEU A 117 25.51 -3.74 -5.25
CA LEU A 117 25.27 -2.47 -4.58
C LEU A 117 26.04 -1.32 -5.22
N LYS A 118 25.44 -0.12 -5.18
CA LYS A 118 26.13 1.15 -5.45
C LYS A 118 27.21 1.39 -4.40
N GLN A 119 28.32 1.98 -4.84
CA GLN A 119 29.37 2.43 -3.94
C GLN A 119 29.03 3.81 -3.36
N GLY A 120 29.45 4.07 -2.13
CA GLY A 120 29.35 5.38 -1.50
C GLY A 120 27.99 5.70 -0.83
N VAL A 121 27.06 4.76 -0.81
CA VAL A 121 25.84 4.90 -0.01
C VAL A 121 26.20 4.76 1.47
N LYS A 122 25.87 5.77 2.27
CA LYS A 122 26.21 5.85 3.70
C LYS A 122 24.97 5.89 4.57
N TYR A 123 25.18 5.57 5.83
CA TYR A 123 24.18 5.83 6.87
C TYR A 123 24.17 7.31 7.29
N GLY A 124 23.07 7.77 7.83
CA GLY A 124 22.96 9.01 8.58
C GLY A 124 23.65 8.94 9.94
N ASP A 125 23.51 10.00 10.73
CA ASP A 125 24.07 10.06 12.06
C ASP A 125 23.48 8.96 12.99
N PRO A 126 24.29 8.40 13.91
CA PRO A 126 25.71 8.71 14.16
C PRO A 126 26.70 7.86 13.35
N PHE A 127 26.24 7.20 12.27
CA PHE A 127 27.04 6.27 11.46
C PHE A 127 27.52 6.88 10.11
N GLY A 128 27.63 8.20 10.00
CA GLY A 128 27.97 8.90 8.76
C GLY A 128 29.27 8.49 8.05
N ASP A 129 30.19 7.82 8.76
CA ASP A 129 31.41 7.25 8.19
C ASP A 129 31.24 5.79 7.73
N VAL A 130 30.09 5.16 8.01
CA VAL A 130 29.82 3.76 7.69
C VAL A 130 29.09 3.67 6.35
N SER A 131 29.65 2.89 5.43
CA SER A 131 29.00 2.57 4.16
C SER A 131 28.04 1.37 4.34
N VAL A 132 26.93 1.40 3.58
CA VAL A 132 26.02 0.27 3.49
C VAL A 132 26.67 -0.88 2.76
N THR A 133 26.53 -2.10 3.29
CA THR A 133 27.06 -3.34 2.73
C THR A 133 25.97 -4.38 2.51
N ALA A 134 26.26 -5.43 1.73
CA ALA A 134 25.35 -6.55 1.49
C ALA A 134 25.00 -7.29 2.80
N GLY A 135 25.92 -7.35 3.76
CA GLY A 135 25.69 -7.95 5.09
C GLY A 135 24.61 -7.22 5.91
N ASP A 136 24.37 -5.94 5.65
CA ASP A 136 23.38 -5.15 6.37
C ASP A 136 21.94 -5.51 5.94
N PHE A 137 21.74 -5.93 4.69
CA PHE A 137 20.48 -6.50 4.20
C PHE A 137 20.21 -7.90 4.77
N ILE A 138 21.25 -8.73 4.92
CA ILE A 138 21.14 -10.03 5.59
C ILE A 138 20.66 -9.82 7.03
N ARG A 139 21.24 -8.86 7.75
CA ARG A 139 20.83 -8.52 9.12
C ARG A 139 19.38 -8.07 9.22
N ALA A 140 18.89 -7.31 8.24
CA ALA A 140 17.50 -6.88 8.19
C ALA A 140 16.54 -8.08 8.00
N LEU A 141 16.86 -8.99 7.08
CA LEU A 141 16.07 -10.20 6.84
C LEU A 141 16.11 -11.19 8.01
N GLU A 142 17.28 -11.37 8.64
CA GLU A 142 17.39 -12.18 9.87
C GLU A 142 16.56 -11.58 11.00
N ARG A 143 16.55 -10.24 11.16
CA ARG A 143 15.67 -9.60 12.14
C ARG A 143 14.18 -9.78 11.79
N THR A 144 13.83 -9.73 10.50
CA THR A 144 12.45 -10.00 10.05
C THR A 144 12.01 -11.43 10.37
N ALA A 145 12.92 -12.39 10.29
CA ALA A 145 12.66 -13.79 10.63
C ALA A 145 12.72 -14.10 12.15
N ASP A 146 13.31 -13.22 12.97
CA ASP A 146 13.48 -13.46 14.41
C ASP A 146 12.15 -13.29 15.18
N PRO A 147 11.57 -14.37 15.74
CA PRO A 147 10.31 -14.27 16.48
C PRO A 147 10.41 -13.36 17.72
N ALA A 148 11.62 -13.16 18.26
CA ALA A 148 11.83 -12.25 19.39
C ALA A 148 11.67 -10.77 18.97
N ALA A 149 11.90 -10.46 17.70
CA ALA A 149 11.69 -9.13 17.17
C ALA A 149 10.19 -8.79 16.98
N ASN A 150 9.33 -9.80 16.85
CA ASN A 150 7.87 -9.67 16.65
C ASN A 150 7.53 -8.74 15.49
N THR A 151 7.89 -9.14 14.28
CA THR A 151 7.96 -8.30 13.08
C THR A 151 6.64 -8.10 12.33
N GLY A 152 5.50 -8.31 12.95
CA GLY A 152 4.20 -7.81 12.49
C GLY A 152 3.67 -8.33 11.15
N GLY A 153 4.18 -9.45 10.62
CA GLY A 153 3.55 -10.08 9.46
C GLY A 153 4.32 -10.00 8.14
N TYR A 154 5.48 -9.37 8.09
CA TYR A 154 6.30 -9.38 6.87
C TYR A 154 6.96 -10.73 6.55
N SER A 155 7.07 -11.63 7.54
CA SER A 155 7.77 -12.92 7.40
C SER A 155 7.28 -13.76 6.23
N PHE A 156 5.97 -13.77 5.95
CA PHE A 156 5.40 -14.57 4.87
C PHE A 156 5.87 -14.13 3.48
N TYR A 157 6.25 -12.86 3.29
CA TYR A 157 6.82 -12.39 2.03
C TYR A 157 8.23 -12.95 1.77
N TYR A 158 8.95 -13.36 2.82
CA TYR A 158 10.35 -13.78 2.73
C TYR A 158 10.56 -15.26 3.06
N SER A 159 9.53 -16.00 3.47
CA SER A 159 9.59 -17.46 3.73
C SER A 159 10.01 -18.27 2.48
N VAL A 160 9.85 -17.70 1.30
CA VAL A 160 10.35 -18.26 0.03
C VAL A 160 11.89 -18.31 -0.03
N ILE A 161 12.62 -17.59 0.83
CA ILE A 161 14.09 -17.64 0.88
C ILE A 161 14.53 -18.93 1.57
N GLU A 162 15.45 -19.67 0.95
CA GLU A 162 15.97 -20.94 1.47
C GLU A 162 16.49 -20.79 2.91
N GLY A 163 15.95 -21.60 3.83
CA GLY A 163 16.34 -21.60 5.23
C GLY A 163 15.74 -20.49 6.10
N PHE A 164 14.86 -19.65 5.57
CA PHE A 164 14.18 -18.58 6.33
C PHE A 164 13.36 -19.16 7.50
N ASP A 165 12.52 -20.15 7.23
CA ASP A 165 11.66 -20.79 8.24
C ASP A 165 12.46 -21.59 9.29
N ASP A 166 13.57 -22.20 8.89
CA ASP A 166 14.44 -22.91 9.84
C ASP A 166 15.13 -21.93 10.80
N TYR A 167 15.54 -20.76 10.31
CA TYR A 167 16.07 -19.69 11.15
C TYR A 167 14.97 -19.12 12.07
N ALA A 168 13.80 -18.83 11.55
CA ALA A 168 12.64 -18.34 12.31
C ALA A 168 12.21 -19.33 13.42
N ALA A 169 12.33 -20.63 13.15
CA ALA A 169 12.04 -21.69 14.13
C ALA A 169 13.19 -21.95 15.13
N GLY A 170 14.30 -21.21 15.06
CA GLY A 170 15.48 -21.39 15.91
C GLY A 170 16.25 -22.68 15.64
N LYS A 171 16.08 -23.30 14.47
CA LYS A 171 16.78 -24.53 14.07
C LYS A 171 18.10 -24.26 13.34
N ALA A 172 18.32 -23.02 12.88
CA ALA A 172 19.52 -22.58 12.17
C ALA A 172 20.07 -21.29 12.79
N GLU A 173 21.38 -21.05 12.68
CA GLU A 173 22.05 -19.84 13.19
C GLU A 173 22.03 -18.68 12.16
N SER A 174 21.69 -18.97 10.91
CA SER A 174 21.58 -18.00 9.80
C SER A 174 20.61 -18.51 8.74
N ILE A 175 20.13 -17.61 7.89
CA ILE A 175 19.29 -17.93 6.73
C ILE A 175 20.21 -18.45 5.61
N SER A 176 20.18 -19.76 5.31
CA SER A 176 21.12 -20.41 4.39
C SER A 176 21.08 -19.89 2.95
N GLY A 177 19.92 -19.38 2.51
CA GLY A 177 19.71 -18.77 1.19
C GLY A 177 20.31 -17.37 1.02
N LEU A 178 20.85 -16.76 2.09
CA LEU A 178 21.43 -15.41 2.04
C LEU A 178 22.94 -15.47 2.12
N THR A 179 23.64 -14.92 1.15
CA THR A 179 25.10 -14.82 1.18
C THR A 179 25.59 -13.47 0.66
N ALA A 180 26.64 -12.95 1.30
CA ALA A 180 27.38 -11.77 0.87
C ALA A 180 28.85 -12.19 0.60
N PRO A 181 29.18 -12.59 -0.64
CA PRO A 181 30.56 -12.98 -0.97
C PRO A 181 31.57 -11.84 -0.85
N ASP A 182 31.11 -10.61 -0.92
CA ASP A 182 31.83 -9.36 -0.65
C ASP A 182 30.85 -8.29 -0.16
N ASP A 183 31.37 -7.11 0.21
CA ASP A 183 30.57 -6.00 0.76
C ASP A 183 29.52 -5.44 -0.22
N SER A 184 29.69 -5.67 -1.52
CA SER A 184 28.85 -5.10 -2.58
C SER A 184 27.92 -6.11 -3.27
N THR A 185 28.03 -7.39 -2.96
CA THR A 185 27.25 -8.43 -3.64
C THR A 185 26.37 -9.19 -2.66
N LEU A 186 25.04 -9.14 -2.89
CA LEU A 186 24.05 -9.95 -2.15
C LEU A 186 23.51 -11.02 -3.08
N VAL A 187 23.62 -12.27 -2.67
CA VAL A 187 23.05 -13.44 -3.38
C VAL A 187 21.93 -14.03 -2.53
N ILE A 188 20.77 -14.22 -3.16
CA ILE A 188 19.56 -14.75 -2.54
C ILE A 188 19.15 -16.02 -3.27
N LYS A 189 18.96 -17.12 -2.55
CA LYS A 189 18.43 -18.37 -3.06
C LYS A 189 17.03 -18.60 -2.55
N LEU A 190 16.16 -19.03 -3.44
CA LEU A 190 14.75 -19.28 -3.20
C LEU A 190 14.45 -20.79 -3.20
N THR A 191 13.38 -21.17 -2.51
CA THR A 191 12.81 -22.52 -2.52
C THR A 191 11.94 -22.77 -3.75
N GLU A 192 11.39 -21.69 -4.33
CA GLU A 192 10.56 -21.72 -5.54
C GLU A 192 10.72 -20.43 -6.35
N PRO A 193 10.47 -20.45 -7.67
CA PRO A 193 10.51 -19.24 -8.49
C PRO A 193 9.47 -18.22 -8.03
N THR A 194 9.89 -16.95 -7.85
CA THR A 194 9.05 -15.88 -7.35
C THR A 194 9.24 -14.63 -8.20
N GLY A 195 8.21 -14.26 -8.97
CA GLY A 195 8.30 -13.21 -9.98
C GLY A 195 8.33 -11.78 -9.41
N ASP A 196 7.82 -11.60 -8.22
CA ASP A 196 7.70 -10.30 -7.55
C ASP A 196 8.80 -10.02 -6.51
N LEU A 197 9.86 -10.84 -6.44
CA LEU A 197 10.90 -10.68 -5.42
C LEU A 197 11.52 -9.27 -5.43
N GLY A 198 11.70 -8.67 -6.62
CA GLY A 198 12.21 -7.30 -6.73
C GLY A 198 11.32 -6.27 -6.01
N TYR A 199 10.00 -6.42 -6.08
CA TYR A 199 9.04 -5.57 -5.37
C TYR A 199 9.12 -5.78 -3.85
N ARG A 200 9.30 -7.03 -3.39
CA ARG A 200 9.48 -7.33 -1.95
C ARG A 200 10.73 -6.65 -1.39
N PHE A 201 11.77 -6.46 -2.22
CA PHE A 201 12.99 -5.73 -1.86
C PHE A 201 12.89 -4.20 -2.06
N ALA A 202 11.74 -3.67 -2.41
CA ALA A 202 11.39 -2.26 -2.28
C ALA A 202 10.66 -1.93 -0.98
N MET A 203 10.23 -2.94 -0.21
CA MET A 203 9.56 -2.74 1.08
C MET A 203 10.55 -2.35 2.17
N ALA A 204 10.17 -1.41 3.02
CA ALA A 204 11.01 -0.88 4.10
C ALA A 204 11.51 -1.94 5.10
N ALA A 205 10.80 -3.07 5.22
CA ALA A 205 11.22 -4.20 6.05
C ALA A 205 12.59 -4.77 5.66
N THR A 206 13.02 -4.57 4.40
CA THR A 206 14.33 -5.01 3.90
C THR A 206 15.41 -3.93 3.97
N ALA A 207 15.11 -2.73 4.47
CA ALA A 207 16.08 -1.65 4.56
C ALA A 207 17.31 -2.07 5.39
N PRO A 208 18.54 -1.69 4.97
CA PRO A 208 19.75 -2.16 5.62
C PRO A 208 19.86 -1.66 7.05
N ILE A 209 20.28 -2.52 7.96
CA ILE A 209 20.53 -2.21 9.37
C ILE A 209 22.02 -2.04 9.58
N PRO A 210 22.51 -0.90 10.12
CA PRO A 210 23.94 -0.68 10.32
C PRO A 210 24.53 -1.64 11.37
N PRO A 211 25.80 -1.99 11.26
CA PRO A 211 26.49 -2.75 12.29
C PRO A 211 26.61 -1.92 13.58
N ASN A 212 26.32 -2.51 14.73
CA ASN A 212 26.49 -1.86 16.03
C ASN A 212 27.40 -2.65 16.98
N GLY A 213 28.52 -3.15 16.49
CA GLY A 213 29.43 -3.98 17.25
C GLY A 213 28.85 -5.39 17.49
N ASP A 214 29.00 -5.94 18.72
CA ASP A 214 28.58 -7.30 19.06
C ASP A 214 27.10 -7.41 19.46
N ALA A 215 26.38 -6.29 19.59
CA ALA A 215 24.98 -6.31 19.95
C ALA A 215 24.10 -6.49 18.70
N LYS A 216 23.08 -7.35 18.77
CA LYS A 216 21.97 -7.28 17.82
C LYS A 216 21.38 -5.87 17.93
N TYR A 217 21.21 -5.19 16.81
CA TYR A 217 20.80 -3.80 16.79
C TYR A 217 19.47 -3.60 17.52
N GLY A 218 19.50 -2.84 18.60
CA GLY A 218 18.33 -2.64 19.45
C GLY A 218 17.92 -3.84 20.33
N ALA A 219 18.55 -5.01 20.20
CA ALA A 219 18.09 -6.26 20.83
C ALA A 219 18.45 -6.42 22.31
N ALA A 220 19.31 -5.59 22.88
CA ALA A 220 19.68 -5.71 24.28
C ALA A 220 18.57 -5.17 25.20
N GLU A 221 18.07 -6.02 26.13
CA GLU A 221 17.12 -5.66 27.19
C GLU A 221 15.81 -4.96 26.72
N GLY A 222 15.23 -5.39 25.60
CA GLY A 222 13.95 -4.85 25.10
C GLY A 222 14.08 -3.63 24.20
N HIS A 223 15.27 -3.18 23.85
CA HIS A 223 15.50 -2.13 22.86
C HIS A 223 14.99 -2.54 21.47
N ASP A 224 15.05 -3.82 21.15
CA ASP A 224 14.48 -4.33 19.90
C ASP A 224 12.99 -4.01 19.76
N ARG A 225 12.26 -3.91 20.86
CA ARG A 225 10.85 -3.49 20.88
C ARG A 225 10.65 -2.00 20.57
N ASN A 226 11.72 -1.21 20.63
CA ASN A 226 11.71 0.23 20.34
C ASN A 226 12.66 0.59 19.19
N TYR A 227 13.01 -0.37 18.33
CA TYR A 227 14.00 -0.19 17.28
C TYR A 227 13.78 1.09 16.44
N GLY A 228 12.55 1.36 16.01
CA GLY A 228 12.25 2.53 15.19
C GLY A 228 12.55 3.89 15.87
N ARG A 229 12.59 3.94 17.20
CA ARG A 229 12.98 5.15 17.95
C ARG A 229 14.50 5.38 18.00
N PHE A 230 15.27 4.42 17.50
CA PHE A 230 16.72 4.47 17.33
C PHE A 230 17.11 4.30 15.86
N LEU A 231 16.15 4.52 14.93
CA LEU A 231 16.33 4.30 13.51
C LEU A 231 17.43 5.20 12.95
N VAL A 232 18.37 4.59 12.26
CA VAL A 232 19.44 5.28 11.54
C VAL A 232 19.06 5.35 10.06
N ALA A 233 18.99 6.55 9.55
CA ALA A 233 18.55 6.81 8.19
C ALA A 233 19.59 6.38 7.13
N THR A 234 19.11 6.11 5.92
CA THR A 234 19.92 6.01 4.69
C THR A 234 19.40 6.94 3.61
N GLY A 235 18.23 7.55 3.83
CA GLY A 235 17.56 8.47 2.94
C GLY A 235 18.00 9.92 3.11
N PRO A 236 17.35 10.85 2.36
CA PRO A 236 17.71 12.27 2.36
C PRO A 236 17.41 13.01 3.67
N TYR A 237 16.59 12.43 4.53
CA TYR A 237 16.26 12.97 5.84
C TYR A 237 16.61 11.97 6.94
N GLN A 238 16.77 12.50 8.15
CA GLN A 238 16.90 11.76 9.40
C GLN A 238 16.03 12.41 10.48
N PHE A 239 15.74 11.72 11.56
CA PHE A 239 15.07 12.35 12.69
C PHE A 239 15.94 13.45 13.29
N GLN A 240 15.35 14.57 13.65
CA GLN A 240 16.04 15.62 14.39
C GLN A 240 16.70 15.03 15.65
N GLY A 241 17.98 15.35 15.86
CA GLY A 241 18.77 14.84 16.96
C GLY A 241 19.31 13.41 16.77
N SER A 242 19.32 12.87 15.56
CA SER A 242 19.98 11.59 15.27
C SER A 242 21.47 11.58 15.64
N ALA A 243 22.15 12.74 15.56
CA ALA A 243 23.55 12.89 15.97
C ALA A 243 23.78 12.65 17.48
N ASP A 244 22.75 12.75 18.31
CA ASP A 244 22.84 12.51 19.77
C ASP A 244 22.67 11.02 20.15
N LEU A 245 22.40 10.13 19.19
CA LEU A 245 22.30 8.70 19.43
C LEU A 245 23.67 8.12 19.83
N ASP A 246 23.73 7.47 20.99
CA ASP A 246 24.94 6.85 21.53
C ASP A 246 24.75 5.33 21.70
N PHE A 247 25.10 4.57 20.67
CA PHE A 247 25.05 3.10 20.70
C PHE A 247 26.21 2.47 21.48
N SER A 248 27.20 3.25 21.92
CA SER A 248 28.26 2.78 22.81
C SER A 248 27.84 2.77 24.29
N ALA A 249 26.79 3.54 24.62
CA ALA A 249 26.23 3.55 25.97
C ALA A 249 25.55 2.20 26.30
N ASN A 250 25.42 1.92 27.61
CA ASN A 250 24.64 0.77 28.03
C ASN A 250 23.20 0.89 27.47
N PRO A 251 22.62 -0.17 26.87
CA PRO A 251 21.31 -0.11 26.24
C PRO A 251 20.21 0.55 27.06
N LYS A 252 20.16 0.32 28.37
CA LYS A 252 19.18 0.97 29.27
C LYS A 252 19.38 2.48 29.46
N ASP A 253 20.57 3.00 29.16
CA ASP A 253 20.93 4.40 29.30
C ASP A 253 20.87 5.15 27.96
N GLN A 254 20.68 4.44 26.84
CA GLN A 254 20.50 5.05 25.52
C GLN A 254 19.20 5.85 25.45
N LYS A 255 19.26 7.00 24.79
CA LYS A 255 18.10 7.86 24.56
C LYS A 255 17.64 7.73 23.11
N PRO A 256 16.33 7.64 22.88
CA PRO A 256 15.79 7.63 21.53
C PRO A 256 15.96 9.00 20.83
N VAL A 257 15.79 9.03 19.51
CA VAL A 257 15.80 10.27 18.72
C VAL A 257 14.85 11.32 19.30
N ALA A 258 15.27 12.57 19.31
CA ALA A 258 14.44 13.67 19.83
C ALA A 258 13.33 14.07 18.83
N GLY A 259 13.56 13.88 17.53
CA GLY A 259 12.65 14.26 16.46
C GLY A 259 11.37 13.41 16.37
N TYR A 260 11.24 12.33 17.16
CA TYR A 260 9.97 11.61 17.27
C TYR A 260 9.50 11.56 18.72
N VAL A 261 8.41 12.27 19.01
CA VAL A 261 7.74 12.27 20.30
C VAL A 261 6.38 11.62 20.16
N PRO A 262 6.22 10.35 20.59
CA PRO A 262 4.98 9.59 20.42
C PRO A 262 3.73 10.37 20.85
N GLY A 263 2.70 10.36 19.97
CA GLY A 263 1.44 11.04 20.17
C GLY A 263 1.52 12.58 20.13
N ARG A 264 2.64 13.15 19.65
CA ARG A 264 2.84 14.60 19.64
C ARG A 264 3.41 15.15 18.34
N SER A 265 4.58 14.65 17.90
CA SER A 265 5.28 15.24 16.75
C SER A 265 6.30 14.32 16.11
N ILE A 266 6.53 14.56 14.81
CA ILE A 266 7.63 14.01 14.03
C ILE A 266 8.36 15.19 13.39
N VAL A 267 9.66 15.32 13.61
CA VAL A 267 10.51 16.32 12.97
C VAL A 267 11.67 15.62 12.25
N LEU A 268 11.72 15.81 10.95
CA LEU A 268 12.79 15.30 10.09
C LEU A 268 13.63 16.46 9.59
N GLU A 269 14.94 16.34 9.74
CA GLU A 269 15.95 17.27 9.21
C GLU A 269 16.75 16.63 8.07
N ARG A 270 17.45 17.42 7.27
CA ARG A 270 18.34 16.89 6.23
C ARG A 270 19.37 15.95 6.83
N ASN A 271 19.55 14.79 6.21
CA ASN A 271 20.65 13.88 6.53
C ASN A 271 21.96 14.44 5.94
N PRO A 272 22.91 14.88 6.78
CA PRO A 272 24.15 15.50 6.29
C PRO A 272 25.08 14.53 5.56
N ASN A 273 24.86 13.23 5.72
CA ASN A 273 25.68 12.18 5.14
C ASN A 273 25.07 11.60 3.84
N TYR A 274 23.89 12.07 3.45
CA TYR A 274 23.25 11.68 2.21
C TYR A 274 23.91 12.31 1.00
N ASP A 275 24.29 11.47 0.02
CA ASP A 275 24.83 11.91 -1.26
C ASP A 275 23.78 11.78 -2.36
N PRO A 276 23.18 12.89 -2.85
CA PRO A 276 22.16 12.85 -3.90
C PRO A 276 22.70 12.28 -5.23
N ALA A 277 24.02 12.24 -5.45
CA ALA A 277 24.59 11.61 -6.64
C ALA A 277 24.40 10.09 -6.67
N THR A 278 24.12 9.47 -5.53
CA THR A 278 23.83 8.03 -5.41
C THR A 278 22.33 7.71 -5.53
N ASP A 279 21.45 8.74 -5.59
CA ASP A 279 20.01 8.59 -5.59
C ASP A 279 19.37 9.42 -6.71
N GLY A 280 18.70 8.75 -7.64
CA GLY A 280 17.97 9.38 -8.74
C GLY A 280 16.45 9.39 -8.54
N LEU A 281 15.97 8.98 -7.35
CA LEU A 281 14.54 8.75 -7.11
C LEU A 281 13.90 9.83 -6.23
N ARG A 282 14.68 10.46 -5.32
CA ARG A 282 14.18 11.38 -4.29
C ARG A 282 14.71 12.79 -4.50
N PRO A 283 13.88 13.76 -4.97
CA PRO A 283 14.31 15.16 -5.12
C PRO A 283 14.53 15.87 -3.79
N ALA A 284 13.73 15.54 -2.77
CA ALA A 284 13.84 16.04 -1.41
C ALA A 284 13.92 17.58 -1.33
N TYR A 285 12.84 18.29 -1.64
CA TYR A 285 12.85 19.75 -1.77
C TYR A 285 12.88 20.50 -0.44
N ALA A 286 12.07 20.13 0.55
CA ALA A 286 12.02 20.83 1.84
C ALA A 286 13.31 20.66 2.65
N ASP A 287 13.71 21.64 3.45
CA ASP A 287 14.85 21.52 4.39
C ASP A 287 14.47 20.75 5.65
N GLU A 288 13.22 20.84 6.05
CA GLU A 288 12.66 20.23 7.26
C GLU A 288 11.23 19.79 7.00
N ILE A 289 10.83 18.67 7.60
CA ILE A 289 9.46 18.19 7.63
C ILE A 289 9.02 18.18 9.09
N ASP A 290 8.03 19.02 9.43
CA ASP A 290 7.49 19.17 10.81
C ASP A 290 6.04 18.71 10.83
N VAL A 291 5.75 17.66 11.61
CA VAL A 291 4.45 17.02 11.67
C VAL A 291 3.91 17.06 13.10
N THR A 292 2.76 17.66 13.29
CA THR A 292 2.01 17.61 14.55
C THR A 292 1.07 16.40 14.53
N ILE A 293 1.03 15.63 15.62
CA ILE A 293 0.14 14.48 15.79
C ILE A 293 -1.04 14.85 16.69
N GLY A 294 -2.25 14.53 16.25
CA GLY A 294 -3.52 14.81 16.91
C GLY A 294 -4.25 16.02 16.35
N GLY A 295 -5.46 16.24 16.82
CA GLY A 295 -6.33 17.34 16.40
C GLY A 295 -7.70 16.86 15.93
N ASP A 296 -8.59 17.79 15.66
CA ASP A 296 -9.88 17.54 15.03
C ASP A 296 -9.74 17.61 13.51
N ASN A 297 -10.27 16.63 12.80
CA ASN A 297 -10.13 16.52 11.34
C ASN A 297 -10.63 17.77 10.59
N ASN A 298 -11.81 18.30 10.97
CA ASN A 298 -12.36 19.48 10.32
C ASN A 298 -11.50 20.73 10.60
N ASP A 299 -10.98 20.85 11.81
CA ASP A 299 -10.11 21.97 12.19
C ASP A 299 -8.77 21.92 11.45
N LEU A 300 -8.16 20.74 11.28
CA LEU A 300 -6.94 20.58 10.50
C LEU A 300 -7.14 20.99 9.03
N TYR A 301 -8.24 20.60 8.38
CA TYR A 301 -8.52 21.07 7.01
C TYR A 301 -8.85 22.56 6.92
N ASN A 302 -9.37 23.18 7.98
CA ASN A 302 -9.48 24.64 8.04
C ASN A 302 -8.10 25.31 8.16
N GLN A 303 -7.16 24.72 8.90
CA GLN A 303 -5.78 25.20 8.98
C GLN A 303 -5.05 25.07 7.64
N VAL A 304 -5.23 23.96 6.88
CA VAL A 304 -4.74 23.83 5.50
C VAL A 304 -5.30 24.92 4.61
N SER A 305 -6.62 25.15 4.66
CA SER A 305 -7.26 26.19 3.85
C SER A 305 -6.68 27.58 4.11
N ALA A 306 -6.32 27.85 5.39
CA ALA A 306 -5.74 29.11 5.85
C ALA A 306 -4.22 29.22 5.66
N GLY A 307 -3.52 28.15 5.27
CA GLY A 307 -2.07 28.11 5.13
C GLY A 307 -1.29 28.05 6.45
N ALA A 308 -1.92 27.64 7.54
CA ALA A 308 -1.26 27.44 8.84
C ALA A 308 -0.47 26.13 8.88
N ILE A 309 -0.99 25.08 8.24
CA ILE A 309 -0.30 23.83 7.89
C ILE A 309 -0.44 23.58 6.40
N ASP A 310 0.41 22.76 5.83
CA ASP A 310 0.50 22.57 4.38
C ASP A 310 -0.28 21.34 3.89
N PHE A 311 -0.37 20.30 4.72
CA PHE A 311 -1.01 19.04 4.38
C PHE A 311 -1.49 18.26 5.62
N VAL A 312 -2.56 17.47 5.48
CA VAL A 312 -3.01 16.48 6.46
C VAL A 312 -2.75 15.09 5.92
N VAL A 313 -1.92 14.32 6.61
CA VAL A 313 -1.34 13.07 6.08
C VAL A 313 -2.35 11.92 6.03
N ASP A 314 -3.12 11.71 7.11
CA ASP A 314 -4.01 10.55 7.31
C ASP A 314 -5.50 10.93 7.51
N GLY A 315 -5.84 12.20 7.28
CA GLY A 315 -7.21 12.70 7.44
C GLY A 315 -8.07 12.45 6.18
N ALA A 316 -9.33 12.13 6.38
CA ALA A 316 -10.31 12.16 5.29
C ALA A 316 -10.78 13.59 5.04
N VAL A 317 -10.70 14.08 3.80
CA VAL A 317 -11.19 15.42 3.45
C VAL A 317 -12.69 15.49 3.73
N PRO A 318 -13.16 16.47 4.54
CA PRO A 318 -14.58 16.61 4.82
C PRO A 318 -15.42 16.83 3.54
N PRO A 319 -16.61 16.22 3.40
CA PRO A 319 -17.43 16.32 2.18
C PRO A 319 -17.77 17.75 1.76
N ASN A 320 -17.94 18.66 2.72
CA ASN A 320 -18.15 20.09 2.44
C ASN A 320 -16.91 20.75 1.82
N LYS A 321 -15.70 20.32 2.22
CA LYS A 321 -14.43 20.80 1.63
C LYS A 321 -14.25 20.24 0.22
N ILE A 322 -14.52 18.96 -0.01
CA ILE A 322 -14.52 18.38 -1.35
C ILE A 322 -15.42 19.21 -2.26
N LYS A 323 -16.63 19.50 -1.82
CA LYS A 323 -17.58 20.32 -2.57
C LYS A 323 -17.06 21.74 -2.81
N GLU A 324 -16.48 22.40 -1.81
CA GLU A 324 -15.89 23.73 -1.91
C GLU A 324 -14.81 23.75 -2.99
N TYR A 325 -13.81 22.86 -2.87
CA TYR A 325 -12.66 22.81 -3.76
C TYR A 325 -12.97 22.30 -5.19
N THR A 326 -14.04 21.54 -5.38
CA THR A 326 -14.49 21.12 -6.72
C THR A 326 -15.29 22.20 -7.46
N THR A 327 -15.94 23.13 -6.74
CA THR A 327 -16.85 24.12 -7.34
C THR A 327 -16.26 25.53 -7.42
N ASP A 328 -15.27 25.86 -6.60
CA ASP A 328 -14.61 27.17 -6.62
C ASP A 328 -13.37 27.13 -7.54
N PRO A 329 -13.37 27.86 -8.67
CA PRO A 329 -12.26 27.88 -9.62
C PRO A 329 -10.92 28.35 -9.01
N ASP A 330 -10.94 29.15 -7.95
CA ASP A 330 -9.71 29.65 -7.29
C ASP A 330 -9.07 28.60 -6.36
N LEU A 331 -9.78 27.51 -6.09
CA LEU A 331 -9.33 26.42 -5.19
C LEU A 331 -9.05 25.11 -5.93
N GLN A 332 -9.51 24.94 -7.16
CA GLN A 332 -9.41 23.68 -7.91
C GLN A 332 -7.96 23.19 -8.07
N ASP A 333 -7.01 24.09 -8.27
CA ASP A 333 -5.58 23.75 -8.43
C ASP A 333 -4.94 23.22 -7.13
N ARG A 334 -5.65 23.33 -6.00
CA ARG A 334 -5.22 22.83 -4.69
C ARG A 334 -5.90 21.50 -4.30
N LEU A 335 -6.78 20.98 -5.14
CA LEU A 335 -7.43 19.69 -4.99
C LEU A 335 -6.76 18.68 -5.90
N ASN A 336 -6.22 17.61 -5.32
CA ASN A 336 -5.60 16.51 -6.03
C ASN A 336 -6.38 15.22 -5.77
N VAL A 337 -6.64 14.46 -6.82
CA VAL A 337 -7.42 13.21 -6.74
C VAL A 337 -6.71 12.15 -7.55
N TYR A 338 -6.27 11.08 -6.88
CA TYR A 338 -5.56 9.96 -7.51
C TYR A 338 -6.14 8.62 -7.06
N PRO A 339 -6.18 7.59 -7.92
CA PRO A 339 -6.46 6.23 -7.48
C PRO A 339 -5.44 5.79 -6.44
N SER A 340 -5.90 5.32 -5.28
CA SER A 340 -5.00 4.88 -4.19
C SER A 340 -4.59 3.40 -4.30
N ASP A 341 -5.07 2.69 -5.33
CA ASP A 341 -4.88 1.24 -5.50
C ASP A 341 -5.39 0.44 -4.28
N ALA A 342 -6.53 0.84 -3.78
CA ALA A 342 -7.24 0.16 -2.70
C ALA A 342 -8.67 -0.19 -3.11
N VAL A 343 -9.16 -1.33 -2.64
CA VAL A 343 -10.54 -1.78 -2.81
C VAL A 343 -11.26 -1.78 -1.48
N ARG A 344 -12.52 -1.34 -1.48
CA ARG A 344 -13.44 -1.47 -0.36
C ARG A 344 -14.48 -2.53 -0.63
N TYR A 345 -14.78 -3.29 0.39
CA TYR A 345 -15.62 -4.46 0.22
C TYR A 345 -16.49 -4.76 1.46
N VAL A 346 -17.43 -5.65 1.25
CA VAL A 346 -18.11 -6.39 2.29
C VAL A 346 -17.64 -7.83 2.20
N SER A 347 -17.15 -8.42 3.28
CA SER A 347 -16.63 -9.79 3.29
C SER A 347 -17.59 -10.77 3.94
N PHE A 348 -17.58 -12.00 3.44
CA PHE A 348 -18.35 -13.13 3.96
C PHE A 348 -17.44 -14.14 4.65
N ASN A 349 -17.87 -14.67 5.79
CA ASN A 349 -17.28 -15.88 6.37
C ASN A 349 -17.95 -17.11 5.74
N LEU A 350 -17.23 -17.79 4.84
CA LEU A 350 -17.79 -18.92 4.09
C LEU A 350 -18.00 -20.17 4.94
N ALA A 351 -17.49 -20.19 6.17
CA ALA A 351 -17.71 -21.28 7.12
C ALA A 351 -19.04 -21.16 7.89
N MET A 352 -19.78 -20.05 7.70
CA MET A 352 -21.01 -19.77 8.45
C MET A 352 -22.25 -19.68 7.53
N ALA A 353 -23.33 -20.33 7.95
CA ALA A 353 -24.64 -20.14 7.32
C ALA A 353 -25.10 -18.67 7.48
N PRO A 354 -25.76 -18.08 6.49
CA PRO A 354 -26.12 -18.65 5.20
C PRO A 354 -25.01 -18.48 4.12
N PHE A 355 -23.82 -17.97 4.47
CA PHE A 355 -22.75 -17.64 3.51
C PHE A 355 -21.92 -18.84 3.08
N ASP A 356 -22.17 -20.03 3.58
CA ASP A 356 -21.68 -21.29 3.02
C ASP A 356 -22.36 -21.67 1.68
N ASP A 357 -23.40 -20.92 1.28
CA ASP A 357 -24.07 -21.06 -0.01
C ASP A 357 -23.69 -19.93 -0.97
N ILE A 358 -23.13 -20.29 -2.14
CA ILE A 358 -22.70 -19.33 -3.14
C ILE A 358 -23.83 -18.48 -3.70
N HIS A 359 -25.06 -19.03 -3.80
CA HIS A 359 -26.21 -18.31 -4.34
C HIS A 359 -26.66 -17.18 -3.43
N VAL A 360 -26.53 -17.33 -2.11
CA VAL A 360 -26.73 -16.22 -1.16
C VAL A 360 -25.70 -15.11 -1.40
N ARG A 361 -24.42 -15.47 -1.53
CA ARG A 361 -23.35 -14.47 -1.76
C ARG A 361 -23.52 -13.73 -3.10
N LYS A 362 -23.92 -14.46 -4.17
CA LYS A 362 -24.25 -13.86 -5.49
C LYS A 362 -25.48 -12.95 -5.40
N ALA A 363 -26.53 -13.38 -4.68
CA ALA A 363 -27.72 -12.57 -4.48
C ALA A 363 -27.40 -11.23 -3.79
N ILE A 364 -26.50 -11.23 -2.80
CA ILE A 364 -26.06 -10.00 -2.13
C ILE A 364 -25.25 -9.10 -3.08
N ASN A 365 -24.40 -9.67 -3.94
CA ASN A 365 -23.70 -8.89 -4.98
C ASN A 365 -24.69 -8.20 -5.94
N TRP A 366 -25.77 -8.87 -6.34
CA TRP A 366 -26.83 -8.26 -7.15
C TRP A 366 -27.64 -7.21 -6.40
N ALA A 367 -27.86 -7.38 -5.08
CA ALA A 367 -28.74 -6.53 -4.29
C ALA A 367 -28.12 -5.20 -3.88
N LEU A 368 -26.77 -5.14 -3.71
CA LEU A 368 -26.10 -4.00 -3.12
C LEU A 368 -26.21 -2.73 -3.99
N ASP A 369 -26.69 -1.64 -3.39
CA ASP A 369 -26.61 -0.28 -3.93
C ASP A 369 -25.18 0.29 -3.71
N LYS A 370 -24.26 -0.06 -4.63
CA LYS A 370 -22.88 0.44 -4.61
C LYS A 370 -22.83 1.96 -4.80
N GLN A 371 -23.77 2.53 -5.57
CA GLN A 371 -23.87 3.98 -5.75
C GLN A 371 -24.26 4.69 -4.46
N GLY A 372 -25.19 4.12 -3.68
CA GLY A 372 -25.54 4.64 -2.36
C GLY A 372 -24.35 4.61 -1.41
N PHE A 373 -23.57 3.52 -1.41
CA PHE A 373 -22.35 3.41 -0.64
C PHE A 373 -21.33 4.48 -1.01
N ARG A 374 -21.10 4.72 -2.30
CA ARG A 374 -20.21 5.78 -2.79
C ARG A 374 -20.71 7.18 -2.42
N GLN A 375 -22.04 7.39 -2.49
CA GLN A 375 -22.63 8.69 -2.21
C GLN A 375 -22.45 9.14 -0.75
N VAL A 376 -22.63 8.24 0.23
CA VAL A 376 -22.41 8.57 1.64
C VAL A 376 -20.93 8.80 1.97
N ARG A 377 -20.02 8.33 1.15
CA ARG A 377 -18.57 8.59 1.26
C ARG A 377 -18.13 9.93 0.68
N GLY A 378 -18.96 10.62 -0.08
CA GLY A 378 -18.62 11.90 -0.71
C GLY A 378 -18.76 11.92 -2.24
N GLY A 379 -19.30 10.86 -2.84
CA GLY A 379 -19.62 10.78 -4.26
C GLY A 379 -18.44 10.38 -5.15
N GLU A 380 -18.46 10.83 -6.41
CA GLU A 380 -17.52 10.36 -7.45
C GLU A 380 -16.06 10.69 -7.17
N THR A 381 -15.79 11.77 -6.46
CA THR A 381 -14.42 12.18 -6.10
C THR A 381 -13.72 11.14 -5.22
N THR A 382 -14.47 10.37 -4.41
CA THR A 382 -13.90 9.43 -3.44
C THR A 382 -13.56 8.06 -4.01
N GLY A 383 -13.90 7.80 -5.28
CA GLY A 383 -13.53 6.54 -5.94
C GLY A 383 -14.44 6.12 -7.08
N GLN A 384 -14.04 5.06 -7.75
CA GLN A 384 -14.77 4.40 -8.81
C GLN A 384 -15.53 3.19 -8.26
N ILE A 385 -16.72 2.91 -8.81
CA ILE A 385 -17.45 1.68 -8.47
C ILE A 385 -16.59 0.47 -8.84
N ALA A 386 -16.38 -0.44 -7.89
CA ALA A 386 -15.63 -1.67 -8.12
C ALA A 386 -16.54 -2.76 -8.70
N GLY A 387 -16.17 -3.28 -9.87
CA GLY A 387 -16.83 -4.43 -10.51
C GLY A 387 -16.20 -5.77 -10.12
N HIS A 388 -14.97 -5.74 -9.60
CA HIS A 388 -14.16 -6.90 -9.23
C HIS A 388 -13.25 -6.56 -8.06
N ILE A 389 -12.39 -7.51 -7.63
CA ILE A 389 -11.65 -7.42 -6.36
C ILE A 389 -10.30 -6.73 -6.53
N PHE A 390 -9.47 -7.18 -7.47
CA PHE A 390 -8.12 -6.65 -7.62
C PHE A 390 -8.18 -5.30 -8.33
N VAL A 391 -7.46 -4.31 -7.81
CA VAL A 391 -7.42 -2.99 -8.46
C VAL A 391 -6.79 -3.09 -9.86
N ASN A 392 -7.29 -2.30 -10.79
CA ASN A 392 -6.95 -2.40 -12.21
C ASN A 392 -5.45 -2.29 -12.52
N SER A 393 -4.71 -1.49 -11.75
CA SER A 393 -3.26 -1.30 -11.89
C SER A 393 -2.45 -2.60 -11.70
N LEU A 394 -2.90 -3.52 -10.84
CA LEU A 394 -2.23 -4.79 -10.55
C LEU A 394 -2.42 -5.86 -11.62
N GLN A 395 -3.31 -5.61 -12.57
CA GLN A 395 -3.66 -6.50 -13.68
C GLN A 395 -3.47 -5.83 -15.04
N ASN A 396 -2.66 -4.77 -15.11
CA ASN A 396 -2.46 -4.00 -16.34
C ASN A 396 -3.79 -3.59 -17.05
N ASN A 397 -4.82 -3.25 -16.27
CA ASN A 397 -6.16 -2.86 -16.71
C ASN A 397 -6.92 -3.93 -17.51
N LEU A 398 -6.56 -5.21 -17.43
CA LEU A 398 -7.21 -6.29 -18.17
C LEU A 398 -8.69 -6.47 -17.81
N LEU A 399 -9.11 -6.05 -16.62
CA LEU A 399 -10.49 -6.15 -16.13
C LEU A 399 -11.18 -4.79 -15.96
N ALA A 400 -10.67 -3.71 -16.54
CA ALA A 400 -11.20 -2.36 -16.34
C ALA A 400 -12.71 -2.21 -16.65
N ASP A 401 -13.22 -3.00 -17.60
CA ASP A 401 -14.64 -2.99 -18.01
C ASP A 401 -15.40 -4.23 -17.47
N TYR A 402 -14.77 -5.05 -16.59
CA TYR A 402 -15.38 -6.27 -16.09
C TYR A 402 -16.18 -6.01 -14.81
N ASP A 403 -17.48 -6.31 -14.84
CA ASP A 403 -18.36 -6.34 -13.67
C ASP A 403 -19.44 -7.40 -13.90
N PRO A 404 -19.29 -8.62 -13.32
CA PRO A 404 -20.26 -9.69 -13.51
C PRO A 404 -21.61 -9.41 -12.82
N TYR A 405 -21.66 -8.44 -11.91
CA TYR A 405 -22.86 -8.01 -11.20
C TYR A 405 -23.30 -6.58 -11.59
N ALA A 406 -22.98 -6.14 -12.80
CA ALA A 406 -23.34 -4.82 -13.28
C ALA A 406 -24.88 -4.59 -13.23
N THR A 407 -25.27 -3.47 -12.64
CA THR A 407 -26.65 -3.03 -12.55
C THR A 407 -26.83 -1.61 -13.06
N PRO A 408 -28.02 -1.20 -13.48
CA PRO A 408 -28.24 0.19 -13.91
C PRO A 408 -27.85 1.17 -12.80
N ASN A 409 -26.96 2.11 -13.11
CA ASN A 409 -26.41 3.12 -12.19
C ASN A 409 -25.72 2.49 -10.93
N SER A 410 -25.36 1.23 -10.95
CA SER A 410 -24.76 0.50 -9.82
C SER A 410 -25.60 0.58 -8.53
N SER A 411 -26.93 0.63 -8.67
CA SER A 411 -27.88 0.82 -7.55
C SER A 411 -28.55 -0.47 -7.07
N GLY A 412 -27.97 -1.62 -7.45
CA GLY A 412 -28.52 -2.94 -7.16
C GLY A 412 -29.67 -3.35 -8.12
N ASP A 413 -29.95 -4.65 -8.14
CA ASP A 413 -31.06 -5.25 -8.90
C ASP A 413 -31.73 -6.33 -8.05
N GLN A 414 -32.79 -5.95 -7.37
CA GLN A 414 -33.51 -6.83 -6.46
C GLN A 414 -34.13 -8.05 -7.19
N GLN A 415 -34.54 -7.89 -8.46
CA GLN A 415 -35.12 -9.02 -9.19
C GLN A 415 -34.06 -10.07 -9.50
N LYS A 416 -32.87 -9.67 -9.97
CA LYS A 416 -31.75 -10.60 -10.18
C LYS A 416 -31.31 -11.23 -8.87
N ALA A 417 -31.28 -10.47 -7.78
CA ALA A 417 -30.93 -10.98 -6.46
C ALA A 417 -31.92 -12.07 -6.00
N MET A 418 -33.22 -11.85 -6.16
CA MET A 418 -34.24 -12.86 -5.86
C MET A 418 -34.15 -14.08 -6.79
N ASP A 419 -33.85 -13.87 -8.08
CA ASP A 419 -33.71 -14.98 -9.04
C ASP A 419 -32.47 -15.85 -8.72
N GLU A 420 -31.42 -15.24 -8.17
CA GLU A 420 -30.25 -15.96 -7.66
C GLU A 420 -30.58 -16.70 -6.35
N MET A 421 -31.29 -16.05 -5.41
CA MET A 421 -31.70 -16.65 -4.14
C MET A 421 -32.55 -17.91 -4.33
N LYS A 422 -33.39 -18.00 -5.36
CA LYS A 422 -34.17 -19.19 -5.71
C LYS A 422 -33.34 -20.46 -5.91
N GLN A 423 -32.06 -20.32 -6.17
CA GLN A 423 -31.12 -21.42 -6.36
C GLN A 423 -30.47 -21.84 -5.05
N SER A 424 -30.65 -21.06 -3.99
CA SER A 424 -30.08 -21.33 -2.67
C SER A 424 -30.81 -22.43 -1.93
N LYS A 425 -30.07 -23.22 -1.16
CA LYS A 425 -30.65 -24.19 -0.21
C LYS A 425 -31.45 -23.52 0.93
N TYR A 426 -31.29 -22.19 1.09
CA TYR A 426 -31.97 -21.39 2.12
C TYR A 426 -33.29 -20.75 1.67
N ASP A 427 -33.66 -20.93 0.40
CA ASP A 427 -34.99 -20.62 -0.14
C ASP A 427 -35.70 -21.95 -0.46
N SER A 428 -36.40 -22.51 0.54
CA SER A 428 -36.99 -23.83 0.41
C SER A 428 -38.29 -23.84 -0.43
N ASN A 429 -38.90 -22.68 -0.60
CA ASN A 429 -40.17 -22.52 -1.32
C ASN A 429 -40.00 -21.97 -2.75
N GLY A 430 -38.80 -21.46 -3.11
CA GLY A 430 -38.44 -21.00 -4.45
C GLY A 430 -39.03 -19.62 -4.81
N ASP A 431 -39.34 -18.79 -3.83
CA ASP A 431 -39.93 -17.46 -4.07
C ASP A 431 -38.88 -16.34 -4.18
N GLY A 432 -37.60 -16.63 -3.94
CA GLY A 432 -36.47 -15.71 -4.01
C GLY A 432 -36.18 -15.02 -2.67
N VAL A 433 -36.76 -15.56 -1.58
CA VAL A 433 -36.58 -15.03 -0.23
C VAL A 433 -36.06 -16.14 0.68
N CYS A 434 -35.04 -15.85 1.48
CA CYS A 434 -34.58 -16.80 2.49
C CYS A 434 -35.67 -17.07 3.52
N ASP A 435 -36.01 -18.34 3.74
CA ASP A 435 -36.98 -18.81 4.74
C ASP A 435 -36.34 -19.65 5.85
N ASP A 436 -35.00 -19.68 5.91
CA ASP A 436 -34.25 -20.35 6.95
C ASP A 436 -33.83 -19.37 8.08
N SER A 437 -33.85 -19.86 9.31
CA SER A 437 -33.50 -19.06 10.49
C SER A 437 -32.06 -18.55 10.49
N SER A 438 -31.15 -19.12 9.69
CA SER A 438 -29.78 -18.64 9.53
C SER A 438 -29.67 -17.27 8.83
N CYS A 439 -30.72 -16.84 8.13
CA CYS A 439 -30.86 -15.52 7.56
C CYS A 439 -31.36 -14.45 8.53
N GLU A 440 -31.73 -14.83 9.76
CA GLU A 440 -32.31 -13.92 10.73
C GLU A 440 -31.24 -13.39 11.71
N ASN A 441 -31.18 -12.06 11.88
CA ASN A 441 -30.34 -11.39 12.86
C ASN A 441 -28.84 -11.72 12.71
N ILE A 442 -28.37 -11.78 11.46
CA ILE A 442 -26.97 -12.09 11.14
C ILE A 442 -26.04 -11.09 11.82
N LEU A 443 -25.10 -11.58 12.63
CA LEU A 443 -24.08 -10.73 13.26
C LEU A 443 -23.22 -10.08 12.18
N SER A 444 -23.31 -8.76 12.10
CA SER A 444 -22.59 -7.93 11.14
C SER A 444 -21.75 -6.91 11.89
N ILE A 445 -20.50 -6.77 11.51
CA ILE A 445 -19.57 -5.84 12.16
C ILE A 445 -19.18 -4.74 11.18
N THR A 446 -19.18 -3.49 11.67
CA THR A 446 -18.72 -2.31 10.92
C THR A 446 -17.92 -1.38 11.82
N ASP A 447 -17.19 -0.44 11.21
CA ASP A 447 -16.57 0.68 11.91
C ASP A 447 -17.67 1.64 12.41
N ARG A 448 -17.47 2.23 13.60
CA ARG A 448 -18.39 3.21 14.19
C ARG A 448 -18.27 4.61 13.61
N GLU A 449 -17.18 4.90 12.88
CA GLU A 449 -16.92 6.21 12.32
C GLU A 449 -17.67 6.38 10.97
N ASP A 450 -18.07 7.62 10.67
CA ASP A 450 -18.68 7.93 9.37
C ASP A 450 -17.72 7.61 8.22
N PRO A 451 -18.23 7.09 7.09
CA PRO A 451 -19.64 6.86 6.71
C PRO A 451 -20.13 5.41 6.93
N TYR A 452 -19.43 4.60 7.70
CA TYR A 452 -19.68 3.15 7.77
C TYR A 452 -21.03 2.77 8.39
N PRO A 453 -21.55 3.47 9.44
CA PRO A 453 -22.91 3.21 9.94
C PRO A 453 -23.98 3.45 8.86
N ASP A 454 -23.84 4.49 8.03
CA ASP A 454 -24.77 4.76 6.93
C ASP A 454 -24.68 3.67 5.84
N GLN A 455 -23.48 3.19 5.51
CA GLN A 455 -23.29 2.06 4.59
C GLN A 455 -23.95 0.79 5.13
N ALA A 456 -23.80 0.50 6.42
CA ALA A 456 -24.46 -0.65 7.04
C ALA A 456 -26.00 -0.54 7.01
N ALA A 457 -26.55 0.66 7.18
CA ALA A 457 -27.98 0.92 7.05
C ALA A 457 -28.48 0.66 5.61
N ILE A 458 -27.76 1.17 4.59
CA ILE A 458 -28.08 0.91 3.17
C ILE A 458 -28.05 -0.59 2.87
N LEU A 459 -27.01 -1.31 3.31
CA LEU A 459 -26.91 -2.75 3.10
C LEU A 459 -28.08 -3.49 3.74
N LYS A 460 -28.43 -3.15 4.98
CA LYS A 460 -29.58 -3.74 5.69
C LYS A 460 -30.88 -3.57 4.92
N ASP A 461 -31.12 -2.38 4.35
CA ASP A 461 -32.30 -2.10 3.54
C ASP A 461 -32.28 -2.88 2.22
N ASN A 462 -31.11 -3.05 1.60
CA ASN A 462 -30.95 -3.82 0.37
C ASN A 462 -31.19 -5.33 0.57
N LEU A 463 -30.85 -5.87 1.75
CA LEU A 463 -30.96 -7.30 2.04
C LEU A 463 -32.35 -7.70 2.59
N ALA A 464 -33.11 -6.77 3.16
CA ALA A 464 -34.43 -7.05 3.73
C ALA A 464 -35.41 -7.71 2.73
N PRO A 465 -35.49 -7.31 1.44
CA PRO A 465 -36.34 -7.98 0.45
C PRO A 465 -35.96 -9.45 0.17
N LEU A 466 -34.71 -9.84 0.47
CA LEU A 466 -34.20 -11.21 0.33
C LEU A 466 -34.47 -12.06 1.58
N GLY A 467 -35.20 -11.55 2.59
CA GLY A 467 -35.42 -12.24 3.87
C GLY A 467 -34.20 -12.24 4.81
N ILE A 468 -33.16 -11.48 4.48
CA ILE A 468 -31.95 -11.40 5.30
C ILE A 468 -32.06 -10.21 6.25
N THR A 469 -31.93 -10.47 7.55
CA THR A 469 -31.92 -9.43 8.59
C THR A 469 -30.58 -9.39 9.31
N MET A 470 -30.13 -8.19 9.72
CA MET A 470 -28.79 -7.96 10.26
C MET A 470 -28.86 -7.38 11.68
N ASP A 471 -28.04 -7.92 12.59
CA ASP A 471 -27.69 -7.34 13.89
C ASP A 471 -26.31 -6.65 13.76
N VAL A 472 -26.32 -5.34 13.48
CA VAL A 472 -25.10 -4.57 13.20
C VAL A 472 -24.46 -4.13 14.51
N LYS A 473 -23.15 -4.39 14.65
CA LYS A 473 -22.31 -3.91 15.74
C LYS A 473 -21.30 -2.90 15.18
N GLU A 474 -21.42 -1.68 15.62
CA GLU A 474 -20.48 -0.58 15.32
C GLU A 474 -19.33 -0.61 16.33
N LEU A 475 -18.12 -0.83 15.86
CA LEU A 475 -16.93 -0.99 16.69
C LEU A 475 -15.89 0.08 16.35
N GLU A 476 -14.97 0.32 17.26
CA GLU A 476 -13.75 1.07 16.95
C GLU A 476 -12.96 0.29 15.88
N ARG A 477 -12.32 1.02 14.93
CA ARG A 477 -11.69 0.46 13.73
C ARG A 477 -10.74 -0.71 14.00
N GLY A 478 -9.80 -0.55 14.92
CA GLY A 478 -8.85 -1.61 15.28
C GLY A 478 -9.56 -2.85 15.86
N THR A 479 -10.59 -2.64 16.67
CA THR A 479 -11.42 -3.72 17.22
C THR A 479 -12.23 -4.41 16.12
N MET A 480 -12.75 -3.67 15.14
CA MET A 480 -13.46 -4.21 13.98
C MET A 480 -12.53 -5.13 13.18
N TYR A 481 -11.35 -4.66 12.79
CA TYR A 481 -10.37 -5.47 12.06
C TYR A 481 -9.96 -6.73 12.85
N ASN A 482 -9.63 -6.60 14.13
CA ASN A 482 -9.26 -7.75 14.96
C ASN A 482 -10.37 -8.81 15.02
N LYS A 483 -11.65 -8.39 15.06
CA LYS A 483 -12.79 -9.30 15.05
C LYS A 483 -12.99 -9.98 13.71
N CYS A 484 -12.80 -9.27 12.60
CA CYS A 484 -12.93 -9.81 11.26
C CYS A 484 -11.78 -10.76 10.90
N ASN A 485 -10.57 -10.50 11.40
CA ASN A 485 -9.38 -11.33 11.19
C ASN A 485 -9.41 -12.64 11.98
N ASP A 486 -9.98 -12.63 13.19
CA ASP A 486 -9.92 -13.78 14.09
C ASP A 486 -10.97 -14.84 13.72
N ALA A 487 -10.52 -15.95 13.14
CA ALA A 487 -11.36 -17.08 12.79
C ALA A 487 -12.17 -17.64 14.00
N ASN A 488 -11.63 -17.53 15.22
CA ASN A 488 -12.35 -17.96 16.44
C ASN A 488 -13.49 -17.01 16.82
N SER A 489 -13.48 -15.78 16.32
CA SER A 489 -14.56 -14.80 16.58
C SER A 489 -15.88 -15.21 15.94
N GLN A 490 -15.87 -16.11 14.95
CA GLN A 490 -17.03 -16.53 14.18
C GLN A 490 -17.86 -15.33 13.70
N THR A 491 -17.15 -14.26 13.26
CA THR A 491 -17.78 -13.08 12.67
C THR A 491 -18.34 -13.46 11.31
N THR A 492 -19.61 -13.26 11.11
CA THR A 492 -20.30 -13.74 9.90
C THR A 492 -20.11 -12.81 8.72
N PHE A 493 -20.06 -11.49 8.98
CA PHE A 493 -20.18 -10.47 7.96
C PHE A 493 -19.42 -9.19 8.39
N CYS A 494 -18.44 -8.75 7.60
CA CYS A 494 -17.70 -7.51 7.86
C CYS A 494 -18.01 -6.48 6.79
N ILE A 495 -18.45 -5.30 7.20
CA ILE A 495 -18.89 -4.21 6.33
C ILE A 495 -17.84 -3.10 6.36
N GLY A 496 -17.30 -2.77 5.20
CA GLY A 496 -16.43 -1.63 5.01
C GLY A 496 -14.94 -1.82 5.26
N PRO A 497 -14.38 -3.05 5.41
CA PRO A 497 -12.94 -3.20 5.30
C PRO A 497 -12.41 -2.62 3.99
N ALA A 498 -11.14 -2.26 4.00
CA ALA A 498 -10.42 -1.87 2.80
C ALA A 498 -9.10 -2.63 2.74
N TRP A 499 -8.63 -2.85 1.52
CA TRP A 499 -7.31 -3.38 1.28
C TRP A 499 -6.60 -2.56 0.22
N GLY A 500 -5.42 -2.03 0.55
CA GLY A 500 -4.50 -1.42 -0.41
C GLY A 500 -3.39 -2.40 -0.74
N LYS A 501 -2.73 -2.20 -1.88
CA LYS A 501 -1.55 -3.00 -2.22
C LYS A 501 -0.41 -2.77 -1.24
N ASP A 502 0.36 -3.80 -0.94
CA ASP A 502 1.62 -3.69 -0.19
C ASP A 502 2.79 -3.32 -1.13
N TYR A 503 2.68 -3.70 -2.39
CA TYR A 503 3.53 -3.32 -3.52
C TYR A 503 2.77 -3.57 -4.83
N ALA A 504 3.30 -3.08 -5.95
CA ALA A 504 2.57 -3.06 -7.22
C ALA A 504 2.56 -4.44 -7.93
N ASP A 505 1.98 -5.46 -7.29
CA ASP A 505 1.79 -6.79 -7.85
C ASP A 505 0.52 -7.46 -7.29
N GLY A 506 -0.12 -8.31 -8.09
CA GLY A 506 -1.35 -9.02 -7.70
C GLY A 506 -1.18 -10.00 -6.53
N TYR A 507 0.04 -10.47 -6.24
CA TYR A 507 0.29 -11.33 -5.09
C TYR A 507 -0.10 -10.65 -3.77
N THR A 508 -0.01 -9.31 -3.67
CA THR A 508 -0.40 -8.56 -2.47
C THR A 508 -1.90 -8.63 -2.17
N PHE A 509 -2.70 -9.08 -3.14
CA PHE A 509 -4.12 -9.43 -2.96
C PHE A 509 -4.29 -10.95 -2.87
N GLY A 510 -3.72 -11.71 -3.79
CA GLY A 510 -3.90 -13.16 -3.87
C GLY A 510 -3.40 -13.90 -2.63
N GLY A 511 -2.17 -13.62 -2.19
CA GLY A 511 -1.53 -14.29 -1.06
C GLY A 511 -2.22 -14.00 0.28
N PRO A 512 -2.17 -12.77 0.80
CA PRO A 512 -2.69 -12.49 2.14
C PRO A 512 -4.20 -12.64 2.28
N LEU A 513 -4.99 -12.42 1.20
CA LEU A 513 -6.44 -12.32 1.30
C LEU A 513 -7.18 -13.61 0.94
N PHE A 514 -6.60 -14.47 0.10
CA PHE A 514 -7.31 -15.60 -0.49
C PHE A 514 -6.55 -16.92 -0.44
N ASP A 515 -5.23 -16.91 -0.22
CA ASP A 515 -4.45 -18.11 0.02
C ASP A 515 -4.64 -18.62 1.46
N SER A 516 -4.59 -19.94 1.65
CA SER A 516 -4.75 -20.55 2.99
C SER A 516 -3.66 -20.11 3.97
N SER A 517 -2.46 -19.75 3.50
CA SER A 517 -1.39 -19.18 4.33
C SER A 517 -1.72 -17.79 4.87
N GLY A 518 -2.71 -17.08 4.30
CA GLY A 518 -3.25 -15.82 4.79
C GLY A 518 -4.20 -15.96 6.00
N ILE A 519 -4.47 -17.19 6.46
CA ILE A 519 -5.31 -17.43 7.64
C ILE A 519 -4.43 -17.57 8.88
N TRP A 520 -4.17 -16.47 9.57
CA TRP A 520 -3.38 -16.44 10.82
C TRP A 520 -3.91 -15.38 11.79
N GLU A 521 -3.42 -15.38 13.03
CA GLU A 521 -4.04 -14.67 14.17
C GLU A 521 -4.29 -13.16 13.98
N SER A 522 -3.69 -12.51 12.99
CA SER A 522 -3.79 -11.06 12.83
C SER A 522 -4.08 -10.57 11.42
N CYS A 523 -4.33 -11.47 10.46
CA CYS A 523 -4.61 -11.12 9.05
C CYS A 523 -5.19 -12.32 8.29
N CYS A 524 -5.71 -12.20 7.18
CA CYS A 524 -6.38 -11.15 6.40
C CYS A 524 -7.44 -11.84 5.55
N ASN A 525 -7.37 -13.22 5.48
CA ASN A 525 -8.31 -14.06 4.74
C ASN A 525 -9.62 -14.24 5.53
N TYR A 526 -10.46 -13.19 5.58
CA TYR A 526 -11.73 -13.20 6.34
C TYR A 526 -12.73 -14.25 5.89
N SER A 527 -12.61 -14.69 4.64
CA SER A 527 -13.48 -15.69 4.07
C SER A 527 -13.03 -17.12 4.36
N LEU A 528 -11.87 -17.30 4.99
CA LEU A 528 -11.25 -18.56 5.38
C LEU A 528 -10.98 -19.50 4.19
N LEU A 529 -10.71 -18.96 2.99
CA LEU A 529 -10.42 -19.76 1.80
C LEU A 529 -9.24 -20.71 2.04
N GLY A 530 -9.40 -21.96 1.65
CA GLY A 530 -8.40 -23.00 1.82
C GLY A 530 -8.28 -23.56 3.24
N ALA A 531 -9.10 -23.12 4.20
CA ALA A 531 -9.06 -23.65 5.56
C ALA A 531 -9.28 -25.16 5.57
N THR A 532 -8.42 -25.89 6.30
CA THR A 532 -8.49 -27.34 6.46
C THR A 532 -9.61 -27.76 7.41
N ALA A 533 -10.07 -29.00 7.29
CA ALA A 533 -11.09 -29.56 8.19
C ALA A 533 -10.67 -29.50 9.68
N ASP A 534 -9.40 -29.70 9.97
CA ASP A 534 -8.88 -29.64 11.35
C ASP A 534 -8.86 -28.21 11.90
N GLN A 535 -8.51 -27.22 11.06
CA GLN A 535 -8.59 -25.80 11.42
C GLN A 535 -10.04 -25.38 11.68
N LEU A 536 -10.95 -25.66 10.73
CA LEU A 536 -12.37 -25.35 10.88
C LEU A 536 -12.97 -25.94 12.14
N LYS A 537 -12.67 -27.21 12.42
CA LYS A 537 -13.11 -27.87 13.65
C LYS A 537 -12.46 -27.24 14.90
N GLY A 538 -11.18 -26.86 14.82
CA GLY A 538 -10.46 -26.20 15.91
C GLY A 538 -11.09 -24.86 16.30
N TRP A 539 -11.60 -24.10 15.34
CA TRP A 539 -12.33 -22.84 15.53
C TRP A 539 -13.81 -23.00 15.85
N GLY A 540 -14.32 -24.26 15.84
CA GLY A 540 -15.72 -24.56 16.20
C GLY A 540 -16.73 -24.40 15.08
N TYR A 541 -16.30 -24.47 13.81
CA TYR A 541 -17.20 -24.49 12.66
C TYR A 541 -17.73 -25.89 12.36
N ASP A 542 -18.96 -25.95 11.86
CA ASP A 542 -19.62 -27.23 11.50
C ASP A 542 -19.28 -27.70 10.07
N VAL A 543 -18.83 -26.79 9.20
CA VAL A 543 -18.39 -27.13 7.84
C VAL A 543 -17.03 -27.82 7.86
N THR A 544 -16.81 -28.72 6.90
CA THR A 544 -15.56 -29.52 6.82
C THR A 544 -14.66 -29.14 5.64
N SER A 545 -15.11 -28.23 4.78
CA SER A 545 -14.35 -27.74 3.64
C SER A 545 -14.80 -26.35 3.23
N ILE A 546 -13.86 -25.54 2.81
CA ILE A 546 -14.03 -24.21 2.21
C ILE A 546 -13.34 -24.25 0.83
N PRO A 547 -13.86 -23.55 -0.20
CA PRO A 547 -13.14 -23.41 -1.48
C PRO A 547 -11.70 -22.96 -1.26
N SER A 548 -10.75 -23.49 -2.04
CA SER A 548 -9.35 -23.02 -2.08
C SER A 548 -9.01 -22.47 -3.46
N VAL A 549 -8.12 -21.48 -3.47
CA VAL A 549 -7.50 -20.94 -4.69
C VAL A 549 -5.96 -21.02 -4.63
N ASP A 550 -5.41 -21.77 -3.66
CA ASP A 550 -3.98 -21.86 -3.38
C ASP A 550 -3.17 -22.28 -4.61
N ASP A 551 -3.65 -23.30 -5.38
CA ASP A 551 -3.00 -23.74 -6.61
C ASP A 551 -2.90 -22.60 -7.64
N LYS A 552 -3.95 -21.77 -7.76
CA LYS A 552 -3.96 -20.63 -8.69
C LYS A 552 -3.07 -19.49 -8.20
N VAL A 553 -3.04 -19.21 -6.90
CA VAL A 553 -2.10 -18.24 -6.32
C VAL A 553 -0.65 -18.68 -6.56
N THR A 554 -0.34 -19.96 -6.36
CA THR A 554 0.99 -20.53 -6.64
C THR A 554 1.37 -20.39 -8.12
N GLU A 555 0.45 -20.75 -9.05
CA GLU A 555 0.65 -20.57 -10.49
C GLU A 555 0.97 -19.12 -10.84
N CYS A 556 0.18 -18.17 -10.35
CA CYS A 556 0.35 -16.76 -10.63
C CYS A 556 1.64 -16.17 -10.00
N SER A 557 2.05 -16.67 -8.83
CA SER A 557 3.30 -16.28 -8.18
C SER A 557 4.53 -16.66 -9.01
N ALA A 558 4.50 -17.79 -9.69
CA ALA A 558 5.58 -18.26 -10.55
C ALA A 558 5.60 -17.61 -11.93
N ALA A 559 4.47 -17.08 -12.40
CA ALA A 559 4.34 -16.44 -13.71
C ALA A 559 5.17 -15.15 -13.81
N GLN A 560 5.54 -14.75 -15.02
CA GLN A 560 6.35 -13.57 -15.31
C GLN A 560 5.66 -12.67 -16.34
N ASP A 561 6.03 -11.40 -16.35
CA ASP A 561 5.63 -10.44 -17.38
C ASP A 561 4.10 -10.40 -17.64
N GLU A 562 3.68 -10.40 -18.89
CA GLU A 562 2.26 -10.35 -19.29
C GLU A 562 1.45 -11.56 -18.82
N GLU A 563 2.06 -12.76 -18.76
CA GLU A 563 1.39 -13.97 -18.28
C GLU A 563 1.00 -13.84 -16.80
N ARG A 564 1.79 -13.11 -16.03
CA ARG A 564 1.52 -12.84 -14.62
C ARG A 564 0.28 -11.96 -14.44
N PHE A 565 0.16 -10.87 -15.19
CA PHE A 565 -1.03 -10.01 -15.13
C PHE A 565 -2.29 -10.77 -15.57
N GLN A 566 -2.19 -11.58 -16.62
CA GLN A 566 -3.31 -12.40 -17.07
C GLN A 566 -3.72 -13.44 -16.02
N CYS A 567 -2.75 -14.05 -15.34
CA CYS A 567 -3.02 -15.02 -14.28
C CYS A 567 -3.79 -14.40 -13.10
N TRP A 568 -3.38 -13.21 -12.64
CA TRP A 568 -4.10 -12.48 -11.59
C TRP A 568 -5.50 -12.03 -12.03
N ALA A 569 -5.67 -11.63 -13.29
CA ALA A 569 -6.97 -11.32 -13.85
C ALA A 569 -7.90 -12.55 -13.90
N ASP A 570 -7.37 -13.72 -14.23
CA ASP A 570 -8.12 -14.97 -14.24
C ASP A 570 -8.51 -15.42 -12.82
N LEU A 571 -7.62 -15.24 -11.84
CA LEU A 571 -7.94 -15.48 -10.43
C LEU A 571 -9.05 -14.55 -9.94
N ASP A 572 -9.01 -13.26 -10.28
CA ASP A 572 -10.04 -12.31 -9.90
C ASP A 572 -11.42 -12.69 -10.47
N LYS A 573 -11.48 -13.11 -11.74
CA LYS A 573 -12.72 -13.68 -12.31
C LYS A 573 -13.21 -14.91 -11.57
N GLN A 574 -12.31 -15.85 -11.25
CA GLN A 574 -12.66 -17.04 -10.45
C GLN A 574 -13.21 -16.65 -9.08
N LEU A 575 -12.59 -15.65 -8.42
CA LEU A 575 -13.09 -15.13 -7.15
C LEU A 575 -14.47 -14.50 -7.31
N MET A 576 -14.74 -13.75 -8.37
CA MET A 576 -16.02 -13.09 -8.57
C MET A 576 -17.14 -14.02 -9.02
N GLU A 577 -16.84 -15.09 -9.75
CA GLU A 577 -17.86 -15.95 -10.36
C GLU A 577 -18.05 -17.29 -9.66
N ASP A 578 -16.97 -17.92 -9.18
CA ASP A 578 -16.97 -19.30 -8.67
C ASP A 578 -16.84 -19.39 -7.16
N VAL A 579 -16.22 -18.40 -6.50
CA VAL A 579 -16.00 -18.38 -5.05
C VAL A 579 -16.88 -17.36 -4.35
N VAL A 580 -16.92 -16.14 -4.82
CA VAL A 580 -17.69 -14.99 -4.32
C VAL A 580 -17.43 -14.70 -2.82
N PRO A 581 -16.17 -14.47 -2.43
CA PRO A 581 -15.83 -14.25 -1.03
C PRO A 581 -16.26 -12.87 -0.52
N TRP A 582 -16.46 -11.90 -1.45
CA TRP A 582 -16.70 -10.49 -1.16
C TRP A 582 -17.79 -9.88 -2.05
N VAL A 583 -18.26 -8.71 -1.61
CA VAL A 583 -18.92 -7.71 -2.47
C VAL A 583 -17.98 -6.53 -2.57
N PRO A 584 -17.12 -6.43 -3.59
CA PRO A 584 -16.35 -5.21 -3.85
C PRO A 584 -17.29 -4.09 -4.27
N TYR A 585 -17.13 -2.88 -3.70
CA TYR A 585 -18.04 -1.79 -4.02
C TYR A 585 -17.36 -0.51 -4.47
N LEU A 586 -16.09 -0.29 -4.09
CA LEU A 586 -15.38 0.93 -4.45
C LEU A 586 -13.87 0.67 -4.62
N PHE A 587 -13.30 1.16 -5.71
CA PHE A 587 -11.87 1.41 -5.80
C PHE A 587 -11.63 2.84 -5.30
N ASP A 588 -10.90 2.97 -4.18
CA ASP A 588 -10.71 4.25 -3.50
C ASP A 588 -9.82 5.21 -4.30
N ASN A 589 -10.16 6.49 -4.20
CA ASN A 589 -9.24 7.57 -4.50
C ASN A 589 -8.66 8.16 -3.20
N SER A 590 -7.39 8.57 -3.26
CA SER A 590 -6.86 9.60 -2.37
C SER A 590 -7.38 10.95 -2.83
N VAL A 591 -7.83 11.75 -1.89
CA VAL A 591 -8.31 13.12 -2.13
C VAL A 591 -7.49 14.04 -1.24
N ASP A 592 -6.63 14.84 -1.85
CA ASP A 592 -5.67 15.68 -1.14
C ASP A 592 -5.97 17.16 -1.38
N ILE A 593 -6.06 17.93 -0.30
CA ILE A 593 -6.18 19.39 -0.34
C ILE A 593 -4.87 19.99 0.19
N LEU A 594 -4.31 20.91 -0.58
CA LEU A 594 -3.05 21.57 -0.27
C LEU A 594 -3.25 22.98 0.25
N SER A 595 -2.33 23.46 1.10
CA SER A 595 -2.28 24.85 1.51
C SER A 595 -1.90 25.78 0.35
N PRO A 596 -2.17 27.09 0.45
CA PRO A 596 -1.69 28.04 -0.56
C PRO A 596 -0.17 28.20 -0.60
N ASN A 597 0.55 27.65 0.38
CA ASN A 597 2.01 27.72 0.46
C ASN A 597 2.71 26.64 -0.36
N VAL A 598 2.02 25.53 -0.66
CA VAL A 598 2.58 24.43 -1.43
C VAL A 598 2.76 24.87 -2.89
N THR A 599 3.98 24.77 -3.40
CA THR A 599 4.36 25.20 -4.74
C THR A 599 4.66 24.05 -5.68
N ASN A 600 4.89 22.85 -5.14
CA ASN A 600 5.01 21.60 -5.88
C ASN A 600 4.40 20.45 -5.08
N TYR A 601 3.79 19.50 -5.80
CA TYR A 601 3.13 18.31 -5.24
C TYR A 601 3.30 17.15 -6.23
N SER A 602 3.44 15.95 -5.69
CA SER A 602 3.32 14.69 -6.41
C SER A 602 2.58 13.67 -5.55
N PHE A 603 1.94 12.71 -6.20
CA PHE A 603 1.29 11.59 -5.54
C PHE A 603 2.20 10.36 -5.61
N ASP A 604 2.52 9.76 -4.47
CA ASP A 604 3.23 8.47 -4.44
C ASP A 604 2.26 7.32 -4.63
N GLN A 605 2.31 6.71 -5.80
CA GLN A 605 1.45 5.57 -6.12
C GLN A 605 1.74 4.35 -5.24
N PHE A 606 2.98 4.17 -4.77
CA PHE A 606 3.33 3.05 -3.88
C PHE A 606 2.63 3.19 -2.52
N ALA A 607 2.82 4.32 -1.86
CA ALA A 607 2.23 4.57 -0.52
C ALA A 607 0.74 4.95 -0.58
N GLY A 608 0.22 5.35 -1.75
CA GLY A 608 -1.17 5.77 -1.93
C GLY A 608 -1.49 7.13 -1.31
N LEU A 609 -0.49 8.03 -1.20
CA LEU A 609 -0.63 9.38 -0.64
C LEU A 609 0.39 10.37 -1.24
N ALA A 610 0.40 11.60 -0.74
CA ALA A 610 1.35 12.64 -1.18
C ALA A 610 2.80 12.18 -1.02
N ALA A 611 3.64 12.41 -2.02
CA ALA A 611 5.08 12.18 -1.98
C ALA A 611 5.78 13.34 -1.27
N PHE A 612 6.16 13.19 0.00
CA PHE A 612 6.67 14.30 0.81
C PHE A 612 8.00 14.86 0.31
N ASP A 613 8.85 14.02 -0.29
CA ASP A 613 10.11 14.45 -0.92
C ASP A 613 9.89 15.29 -2.20
N HIS A 614 8.71 15.20 -2.81
CA HIS A 614 8.31 16.00 -3.96
C HIS A 614 7.52 17.26 -3.57
N MET A 615 7.17 17.44 -2.31
CA MET A 615 6.48 18.64 -1.87
C MET A 615 7.46 19.78 -1.66
N ALA A 616 7.18 20.93 -2.28
CA ALA A 616 7.89 22.17 -2.08
C ALA A 616 6.95 23.23 -1.52
N VAL A 617 7.47 24.10 -0.66
CA VAL A 617 6.73 25.20 -0.07
C VAL A 617 7.37 26.54 -0.45
N SER A 618 6.55 27.60 -0.53
CA SER A 618 7.06 28.95 -0.74
C SER A 618 7.99 29.31 0.43
N SER A 619 9.22 29.74 0.12
CA SER A 619 10.08 30.35 1.12
C SER A 619 9.39 31.61 1.66
N GLY A 620 8.95 31.57 2.93
CA GLY A 620 8.26 32.66 3.62
C GLY A 620 9.08 33.94 3.71
#